data_dccbff55483fe13e0aa376f766990e02
#
_entry.id   dccbff55483fe13e0aa376f766990e02
#
_cell.length_a   1.000
_cell.length_b   1.000
_cell.length_c   1.000
_cell.angle_alpha   90.00
_cell.angle_beta   90.00
_cell.angle_gamma   90.00
#
_symmetry.space_group_name_H-M   'P 1'
#
loop_
_entity.id
_entity.type
_entity.pdbx_description
1 polymer ?
#
loop_
_entity_poly.entity_id
_entity_poly.type
_entity_poly.pdbx_seq_one_letter_code
_entity_poly.pdbx_strand_id
1 'polypeptide(L)'
;MMRNKKGEEYMAETTNANETYQPMTFDAIKIGLASPEKIREWSHGEVLKPETINYRTLKPEKDGLFCERIFGPSKDWECHCGKYKKIRYKGVVCDRCGVEVTKSAVRRERMGHIELAAPVSHIWYFKGIPSRMGLILDISPRTLEKVLYFANYIVLDPADSGLMYKQVLTEREYQEARESYGEGFRVGMGAESIMELLKAIDLEKDSAELKAELVDATGQKRARIIKRLEVVESFRESGNRPEWMIMTVIPVIPPDLRPMVQLDGGRFATSDLNDLYRRIINRNNRLKRLLELGAPDIIVRNEKRMLQEAVDA
;
A
#
# COMPACT_ATOMS: atom_id res chain seq x y z
N MET A 1 -3.87 15.87 4.24
CA MET A 1 -4.74 16.14 5.39
C MET A 1 -4.08 17.19 6.26
N MET A 2 -4.72 18.31 6.50
CA MET A 2 -4.17 19.43 7.30
C MET A 2 -4.90 19.49 8.63
N ARG A 3 -4.19 19.70 9.74
CA ARG A 3 -4.77 19.85 11.08
C ARG A 3 -4.36 21.20 11.68
N ASN A 4 -5.28 21.84 12.40
CA ASN A 4 -4.98 23.05 13.17
C ASN A 4 -4.46 22.71 14.59
N LYS A 5 -4.07 23.72 15.38
CA LYS A 5 -3.56 23.59 16.76
C LYS A 5 -4.47 22.81 17.72
N LYS A 6 -5.74 22.59 17.40
CA LYS A 6 -6.71 21.87 18.24
C LYS A 6 -6.94 20.43 17.80
N GLY A 7 -6.25 19.95 16.75
CA GLY A 7 -6.33 18.56 16.30
C GLY A 7 -7.63 18.17 15.58
N GLU A 8 -8.47 19.14 15.23
CA GLU A 8 -9.71 18.92 14.48
C GLU A 8 -9.42 18.72 13.00
N GLU A 9 -10.02 17.68 12.40
CA GLU A 9 -9.91 17.38 10.99
C GLU A 9 -10.92 18.21 10.19
N TYR A 10 -10.43 19.07 9.29
CA TYR A 10 -11.31 19.73 8.33
C TYR A 10 -11.33 18.95 7.01
N MET A 11 -12.51 18.47 6.66
CA MET A 11 -12.82 18.13 5.29
C MET A 11 -13.11 19.42 4.53
N ALA A 12 -12.53 19.60 3.35
CA ALA A 12 -12.86 20.75 2.51
C ALA A 12 -14.33 20.64 2.08
N GLU A 13 -15.21 21.34 2.79
CA GLU A 13 -16.56 21.59 2.29
C GLU A 13 -16.47 22.46 1.04
N THR A 14 -17.01 21.96 -0.05
CA THR A 14 -17.14 22.68 -1.32
C THR A 14 -18.14 23.80 -1.16
N THR A 15 -17.64 25.00 -0.84
CA THR A 15 -18.42 26.21 -0.70
C THR A 15 -18.66 26.89 -2.04
N ASN A 16 -19.77 27.64 -2.11
CA ASN A 16 -20.35 28.30 -3.26
C ASN A 16 -19.39 29.20 -4.06
N ALA A 17 -19.67 29.36 -5.35
CA ALA A 17 -18.87 30.04 -6.38
C ALA A 17 -18.58 31.57 -6.15
N ASN A 18 -18.87 32.13 -4.98
CA ASN A 18 -18.60 33.51 -4.60
C ASN A 18 -17.79 33.66 -3.29
N GLU A 19 -17.29 32.55 -2.74
CA GLU A 19 -16.40 32.67 -1.58
C GLU A 19 -14.99 32.94 -2.08
N THR A 20 -14.46 34.09 -1.69
CA THR A 20 -13.06 34.46 -1.80
C THR A 20 -12.23 33.32 -1.23
N TYR A 21 -11.37 32.72 -2.07
CA TYR A 21 -10.39 31.72 -1.67
C TYR A 21 -9.56 32.27 -0.51
N GLN A 22 -9.89 31.88 0.69
CA GLN A 22 -9.03 32.12 1.84
C GLN A 22 -8.00 30.99 1.89
N PRO A 23 -6.71 31.27 1.71
CA PRO A 23 -5.69 30.24 1.85
C PRO A 23 -5.78 29.68 3.27
N MET A 24 -5.96 28.36 3.39
CA MET A 24 -5.88 27.71 4.69
C MET A 24 -4.48 27.91 5.26
N THR A 25 -4.39 28.70 6.31
CA THR A 25 -3.14 28.90 7.05
C THR A 25 -2.96 27.72 8.01
N PHE A 26 -1.81 27.07 7.92
CA PHE A 26 -1.41 26.00 8.84
C PHE A 26 -0.02 26.31 9.40
N ASP A 27 0.21 25.96 10.65
CA ASP A 27 1.49 26.19 11.33
C ASP A 27 2.48 25.02 11.11
N ALA A 28 2.00 23.83 10.81
CA ALA A 28 2.82 22.65 10.64
C ALA A 28 2.19 21.60 9.71
N ILE A 29 3.05 20.80 9.08
CA ILE A 29 2.67 19.62 8.30
C ILE A 29 3.22 18.39 9.02
N LYS A 30 2.36 17.40 9.30
CA LYS A 30 2.77 16.10 9.83
C LYS A 30 2.79 15.07 8.71
N ILE A 31 3.96 14.44 8.50
CA ILE A 31 4.14 13.34 7.55
C ILE A 31 4.18 12.05 8.37
N GLY A 32 3.44 11.03 7.92
CA GLY A 32 3.40 9.73 8.58
C GLY A 32 3.02 8.61 7.62
N LEU A 33 3.08 7.37 8.10
CA LEU A 33 2.59 6.21 7.35
C LEU A 33 1.06 6.23 7.30
N ALA A 34 0.49 5.87 6.16
CA ALA A 34 -0.94 5.67 6.04
C ALA A 34 -1.31 4.22 6.38
N SER A 35 -2.24 4.03 7.31
CA SER A 35 -2.80 2.71 7.54
C SER A 35 -3.70 2.27 6.38
N PRO A 36 -3.94 0.95 6.19
CA PRO A 36 -4.90 0.46 5.20
C PRO A 36 -6.29 1.08 5.35
N GLU A 37 -6.76 1.27 6.59
CA GLU A 37 -8.04 1.91 6.91
C GLU A 37 -8.07 3.35 6.43
N LYS A 38 -6.97 4.09 6.64
CA LYS A 38 -6.85 5.48 6.20
C LYS A 38 -6.86 5.64 4.69
N ILE A 39 -6.23 4.70 3.97
CA ILE A 39 -6.26 4.67 2.50
C ILE A 39 -7.69 4.43 2.00
N ARG A 40 -8.43 3.51 2.63
CA ARG A 40 -9.85 3.26 2.28
C ARG A 40 -10.75 4.45 2.60
N GLU A 41 -10.48 5.17 3.69
CA GLU A 41 -11.20 6.39 4.04
C GLU A 41 -11.02 7.50 3.00
N TRP A 42 -9.82 7.70 2.47
CA TRP A 42 -9.56 8.66 1.40
C TRP A 42 -10.15 8.27 0.05
N SER A 43 -10.35 6.97 -0.15
CA SER A 43 -10.76 6.43 -1.44
C SER A 43 -12.25 6.60 -1.69
N HIS A 44 -12.59 6.91 -2.92
CA HIS A 44 -13.97 6.97 -3.43
C HIS A 44 -14.42 5.64 -4.07
N GLY A 45 -13.56 4.63 -4.11
CA GLY A 45 -13.88 3.30 -4.60
C GLY A 45 -12.68 2.48 -5.03
N GLU A 46 -12.88 1.16 -5.15
CA GLU A 46 -11.87 0.20 -5.59
C GLU A 46 -11.74 0.20 -7.11
N VAL A 47 -10.49 0.24 -7.58
CA VAL A 47 -10.14 0.09 -9.00
C VAL A 47 -9.90 -1.40 -9.27
N LEU A 48 -10.81 -2.01 -10.02
CA LEU A 48 -10.81 -3.46 -10.27
C LEU A 48 -10.17 -3.83 -11.61
N LYS A 49 -10.17 -2.90 -12.57
CA LYS A 49 -9.79 -3.16 -13.95
C LYS A 49 -8.59 -2.34 -14.38
N PRO A 50 -7.67 -2.94 -15.18
CA PRO A 50 -6.50 -2.24 -15.70
C PRO A 50 -6.81 -1.28 -16.85
N GLU A 51 -8.02 -1.36 -17.42
CA GLU A 51 -8.45 -0.53 -18.55
C GLU A 51 -8.53 0.94 -18.13
N THR A 52 -8.16 1.81 -19.07
CA THR A 52 -8.16 3.26 -18.91
C THR A 52 -9.38 3.89 -19.55
N ILE A 53 -9.42 3.89 -20.88
CA ILE A 53 -10.51 4.43 -21.70
C ILE A 53 -10.94 3.40 -22.75
N ASN A 54 -12.18 3.52 -23.20
CA ASN A 54 -12.63 2.81 -24.37
C ASN A 54 -12.20 3.58 -25.63
N TYR A 55 -11.32 2.98 -26.43
CA TYR A 55 -10.73 3.64 -27.60
C TYR A 55 -11.76 3.99 -28.71
N ARG A 56 -12.92 3.33 -28.71
CA ARG A 56 -14.01 3.61 -29.68
C ARG A 56 -14.84 4.82 -29.26
N THR A 57 -15.17 4.89 -27.95
CA THR A 57 -16.06 5.94 -27.43
C THR A 57 -15.30 7.08 -26.78
N LEU A 58 -13.99 6.94 -26.55
CA LEU A 58 -13.10 7.85 -25.82
C LEU A 58 -13.58 8.15 -24.39
N LYS A 59 -14.46 7.30 -23.84
CA LYS A 59 -14.96 7.43 -22.49
C LYS A 59 -14.20 6.55 -21.52
N PRO A 60 -14.03 6.97 -20.25
CA PRO A 60 -13.44 6.14 -19.19
C PRO A 60 -14.18 4.81 -19.01
N GLU A 61 -13.43 3.74 -18.87
CA GLU A 61 -14.01 2.42 -18.57
C GLU A 61 -14.50 2.35 -17.12
N LYS A 62 -15.63 1.65 -16.92
CA LYS A 62 -16.19 1.45 -15.60
C LYS A 62 -15.26 0.58 -14.74
N ASP A 63 -15.04 0.98 -13.48
CA ASP A 63 -14.19 0.32 -12.50
C ASP A 63 -12.70 0.24 -12.91
N GLY A 64 -12.31 1.00 -13.95
CA GLY A 64 -10.94 1.16 -14.42
C GLY A 64 -10.21 2.36 -13.82
N LEU A 65 -8.99 2.58 -14.27
CA LEU A 65 -8.07 3.61 -13.76
C LEU A 65 -8.57 5.06 -13.95
N PHE A 66 -9.54 5.30 -14.84
CA PHE A 66 -10.16 6.62 -15.10
C PHE A 66 -11.67 6.64 -14.79
N CYS A 67 -12.19 5.65 -14.09
CA CYS A 67 -13.61 5.48 -13.82
C CYS A 67 -14.25 6.75 -13.24
N GLU A 68 -15.33 7.22 -13.90
CA GLU A 68 -16.05 8.42 -13.46
C GLU A 68 -16.84 8.20 -12.17
N ARG A 69 -17.21 6.96 -11.84
CA ARG A 69 -17.87 6.62 -10.58
C ARG A 69 -16.94 6.81 -9.38
N ILE A 70 -15.67 6.48 -9.55
CA ILE A 70 -14.66 6.59 -8.49
C ILE A 70 -14.09 8.00 -8.41
N PHE A 71 -13.64 8.54 -9.55
CA PHE A 71 -12.87 9.77 -9.61
C PHE A 71 -13.68 11.02 -9.99
N GLY A 72 -14.95 10.86 -10.32
CA GLY A 72 -15.82 11.95 -10.75
C GLY A 72 -15.96 12.07 -12.27
N PRO A 73 -16.90 12.93 -12.74
CA PRO A 73 -17.26 13.08 -14.14
C PRO A 73 -16.14 13.73 -14.95
N SER A 74 -16.06 13.38 -16.25
CA SER A 74 -15.10 14.00 -17.19
C SER A 74 -15.54 15.39 -17.67
N LYS A 75 -16.84 15.70 -17.58
CA LYS A 75 -17.42 16.99 -17.95
C LYS A 75 -18.18 17.57 -16.77
N ASP A 76 -18.14 18.88 -16.63
CA ASP A 76 -18.86 19.59 -15.57
C ASP A 76 -20.36 19.31 -15.64
N TRP A 77 -20.92 18.93 -14.51
CA TRP A 77 -22.35 18.74 -14.31
C TRP A 77 -23.00 17.72 -15.26
N GLU A 78 -22.24 16.75 -15.77
CA GLU A 78 -22.73 15.69 -16.64
C GLU A 78 -22.34 14.32 -16.09
N CYS A 79 -23.30 13.40 -15.95
CA CYS A 79 -23.01 12.03 -15.61
C CYS A 79 -22.54 11.22 -16.84
N HIS A 80 -21.88 10.09 -16.65
CA HIS A 80 -21.33 9.25 -17.72
C HIS A 80 -22.34 8.86 -18.81
N CYS A 81 -23.55 8.48 -18.42
CA CYS A 81 -24.60 8.05 -19.37
C CYS A 81 -25.38 9.21 -20.01
N GLY A 82 -25.14 10.46 -19.58
CA GLY A 82 -25.81 11.65 -20.11
C GLY A 82 -27.26 11.86 -19.66
N LYS A 83 -27.77 11.09 -18.68
CA LYS A 83 -29.11 11.27 -18.12
C LYS A 83 -29.25 12.63 -17.43
N TYR A 84 -28.25 13.01 -16.67
CA TYR A 84 -28.15 14.30 -15.97
C TYR A 84 -27.04 15.15 -16.59
N LYS A 85 -27.38 16.39 -17.05
CA LYS A 85 -26.45 17.26 -17.80
C LYS A 85 -26.43 18.72 -17.35
N LYS A 86 -27.07 19.07 -16.24
CA LYS A 86 -27.20 20.48 -15.85
C LYS A 86 -26.86 20.66 -14.37
N ILE A 87 -26.37 21.85 -14.00
CA ILE A 87 -26.02 22.25 -12.64
C ILE A 87 -27.15 22.06 -11.63
N ARG A 88 -28.41 22.12 -12.06
CA ARG A 88 -29.59 21.88 -11.21
C ARG A 88 -29.58 20.49 -10.55
N TYR A 89 -28.81 19.55 -11.09
CA TYR A 89 -28.66 18.20 -10.56
C TYR A 89 -27.39 18.03 -9.73
N LYS A 90 -26.76 19.13 -9.28
CA LYS A 90 -25.56 19.11 -8.45
C LYS A 90 -25.72 18.16 -7.26
N GLY A 91 -24.74 17.27 -7.05
CA GLY A 91 -24.71 16.31 -5.94
C GLY A 91 -25.58 15.06 -6.14
N VAL A 92 -26.36 14.97 -7.23
CA VAL A 92 -27.14 13.77 -7.52
C VAL A 92 -26.24 12.66 -8.02
N VAL A 93 -26.31 11.49 -7.40
CA VAL A 93 -25.68 10.26 -7.91
C VAL A 93 -26.61 9.62 -8.91
N CYS A 94 -26.17 9.45 -10.15
CA CYS A 94 -26.98 8.88 -11.20
C CYS A 94 -27.34 7.42 -10.91
N ASP A 95 -28.61 7.11 -10.84
CA ASP A 95 -29.15 5.77 -10.62
C ASP A 95 -28.77 4.77 -11.73
N ARG A 96 -28.50 5.24 -12.95
CA ARG A 96 -28.13 4.40 -14.09
C ARG A 96 -26.64 4.08 -14.17
N CYS A 97 -25.76 5.07 -13.96
CA CYS A 97 -24.30 4.91 -14.13
C CYS A 97 -23.50 5.08 -12.85
N GLY A 98 -24.13 5.49 -11.73
CA GLY A 98 -23.49 5.66 -10.44
C GLY A 98 -22.52 6.86 -10.34
N VAL A 99 -22.49 7.73 -11.36
CA VAL A 99 -21.62 8.91 -11.37
C VAL A 99 -22.32 10.08 -10.70
N GLU A 100 -21.62 10.74 -9.78
CA GLU A 100 -22.09 11.95 -9.13
C GLU A 100 -22.00 13.14 -10.09
N VAL A 101 -23.05 13.97 -10.10
CA VAL A 101 -23.12 15.18 -10.93
C VAL A 101 -22.42 16.32 -10.18
N THR A 102 -21.17 16.55 -10.51
CA THR A 102 -20.31 17.57 -9.90
C THR A 102 -19.38 18.19 -10.93
N LYS A 103 -18.50 19.10 -10.52
CA LYS A 103 -17.47 19.66 -11.40
C LYS A 103 -16.41 18.61 -11.72
N SER A 104 -15.88 18.64 -12.93
CA SER A 104 -14.79 17.75 -13.36
C SER A 104 -13.49 17.97 -12.59
N ALA A 105 -13.30 19.14 -11.97
CA ALA A 105 -12.16 19.46 -11.13
C ALA A 105 -11.91 18.45 -9.98
N VAL A 106 -12.96 17.75 -9.50
CA VAL A 106 -12.79 16.69 -8.48
C VAL A 106 -11.92 15.53 -8.94
N ARG A 107 -11.73 15.35 -10.25
CA ARG A 107 -10.81 14.35 -10.82
C ARG A 107 -9.33 14.63 -10.51
N ARG A 108 -9.02 15.81 -10.01
CA ARG A 108 -7.70 16.19 -9.51
C ARG A 108 -7.52 15.88 -8.02
N GLU A 109 -8.61 15.63 -7.30
CA GLU A 109 -8.61 15.51 -5.85
C GLU A 109 -8.97 14.10 -5.36
N ARG A 110 -9.91 13.44 -6.05
CA ARG A 110 -10.44 12.13 -5.62
C ARG A 110 -9.43 11.01 -5.80
N MET A 111 -9.16 10.31 -4.69
CA MET A 111 -8.36 9.10 -4.65
C MET A 111 -9.22 7.87 -4.87
N GLY A 112 -8.62 6.82 -5.43
CA GLY A 112 -9.13 5.45 -5.40
C GLY A 112 -8.18 4.53 -4.64
N HIS A 113 -8.47 3.23 -4.63
CA HIS A 113 -7.57 2.23 -4.05
C HIS A 113 -7.63 0.90 -4.81
N ILE A 114 -6.63 0.06 -4.58
CA ILE A 114 -6.57 -1.33 -5.06
C ILE A 114 -6.41 -2.23 -3.84
N GLU A 115 -7.35 -3.15 -3.63
CA GLU A 115 -7.24 -4.20 -2.60
C GLU A 115 -6.33 -5.31 -3.11
N LEU A 116 -5.23 -5.55 -2.39
CA LEU A 116 -4.27 -6.57 -2.76
C LEU A 116 -4.71 -7.95 -2.29
N ALA A 117 -4.53 -8.96 -3.16
CA ALA A 117 -4.80 -10.37 -2.84
C ALA A 117 -3.78 -10.98 -1.86
N ALA A 118 -2.61 -10.37 -1.76
CA ALA A 118 -1.58 -10.72 -0.79
C ALA A 118 -0.83 -9.46 -0.37
N PRO A 119 -0.38 -9.38 0.90
CA PRO A 119 0.43 -8.26 1.38
C PRO A 119 1.73 -8.10 0.56
N VAL A 120 2.18 -6.86 0.38
CA VAL A 120 3.44 -6.54 -0.27
C VAL A 120 4.25 -5.57 0.58
N SER A 121 5.57 -5.69 0.56
CA SER A 121 6.48 -4.81 1.27
C SER A 121 6.66 -3.49 0.52
N HIS A 122 6.67 -2.38 1.24
CA HIS A 122 7.00 -1.09 0.67
C HIS A 122 8.52 -0.96 0.48
N ILE A 123 8.95 -0.74 -0.75
CA ILE A 123 10.38 -0.74 -1.14
C ILE A 123 11.23 0.29 -0.36
N TRP A 124 10.70 1.46 -0.01
CA TRP A 124 11.44 2.49 0.74
C TRP A 124 11.88 2.02 2.12
N TYR A 125 11.07 1.22 2.81
CA TYR A 125 11.38 0.74 4.16
C TYR A 125 12.21 -0.54 4.15
N PHE A 126 12.20 -1.25 3.02
CA PHE A 126 12.98 -2.45 2.79
C PHE A 126 14.36 -2.15 2.17
N LYS A 127 14.43 -1.49 0.99
CA LYS A 127 15.68 -1.19 0.27
C LYS A 127 16.32 0.14 0.64
N GLY A 128 15.73 0.92 1.53
CA GLY A 128 16.35 2.14 2.06
C GLY A 128 17.67 1.85 2.77
N ILE A 129 18.58 2.81 2.79
CA ILE A 129 19.88 2.68 3.48
C ILE A 129 19.91 3.71 4.62
N PRO A 130 19.85 3.25 5.89
CA PRO A 130 19.66 1.86 6.35
C PRO A 130 18.22 1.35 6.17
N SER A 131 18.05 0.03 6.02
CA SER A 131 16.73 -0.60 5.95
C SER A 131 16.00 -0.45 7.28
N ARG A 132 14.90 0.31 7.29
CA ARG A 132 14.08 0.52 8.50
C ARG A 132 13.45 -0.79 8.99
N MET A 133 12.95 -1.57 8.05
CA MET A 133 12.37 -2.89 8.33
C MET A 133 13.42 -3.87 8.87
N GLY A 134 14.62 -3.88 8.29
CA GLY A 134 15.73 -4.70 8.78
C GLY A 134 16.20 -4.32 10.19
N LEU A 135 16.23 -3.01 10.50
CA LEU A 135 16.64 -2.52 11.83
C LEU A 135 15.61 -2.88 12.90
N ILE A 136 14.32 -2.69 12.66
CA ILE A 136 13.29 -2.95 13.67
C ILE A 136 13.15 -4.44 13.96
N LEU A 137 13.23 -5.30 12.92
CA LEU A 137 13.19 -6.76 13.06
C LEU A 137 14.49 -7.38 13.54
N ASP A 138 15.59 -6.63 13.51
CA ASP A 138 16.95 -7.12 13.73
C ASP A 138 17.39 -8.21 12.73
N ILE A 139 16.96 -8.08 11.48
CA ILE A 139 17.26 -8.99 10.38
C ILE A 139 18.11 -8.27 9.33
N SER A 140 19.13 -8.94 8.79
CA SER A 140 19.96 -8.35 7.74
C SER A 140 19.14 -8.08 6.46
N PRO A 141 19.41 -6.98 5.73
CA PRO A 141 18.67 -6.68 4.50
C PRO A 141 18.73 -7.80 3.46
N ARG A 142 19.88 -8.49 3.34
CA ARG A 142 20.04 -9.63 2.41
C ARG A 142 19.18 -10.82 2.81
N THR A 143 19.06 -11.08 4.10
CA THR A 143 18.23 -12.15 4.64
C THR A 143 16.75 -11.83 4.45
N LEU A 144 16.37 -10.58 4.76
CA LEU A 144 15.00 -10.08 4.56
C LEU A 144 14.57 -10.16 3.08
N GLU A 145 15.47 -9.83 2.15
CA GLU A 145 15.24 -9.94 0.71
C GLU A 145 14.87 -11.37 0.30
N LYS A 146 15.63 -12.36 0.78
CA LYS A 146 15.35 -13.78 0.48
C LYS A 146 13.96 -14.22 0.95
N VAL A 147 13.51 -13.73 2.08
CA VAL A 147 12.16 -14.04 2.61
C VAL A 147 11.09 -13.32 1.80
N LEU A 148 11.24 -12.00 1.54
CA LEU A 148 10.26 -11.19 0.83
C LEU A 148 10.03 -11.67 -0.62
N TYR A 149 11.08 -12.14 -1.29
CA TYR A 149 11.00 -12.64 -2.67
C TYR A 149 10.83 -14.17 -2.75
N PHE A 150 10.35 -14.81 -1.69
CA PHE A 150 9.97 -16.22 -1.67
C PHE A 150 11.12 -17.21 -1.98
N ALA A 151 12.37 -16.83 -1.66
CA ALA A 151 13.52 -17.72 -1.79
C ALA A 151 13.76 -18.57 -0.54
N ASN A 152 13.46 -18.04 0.64
CA ASN A 152 13.70 -18.69 1.94
C ASN A 152 12.48 -18.59 2.85
N TYR A 153 12.37 -19.54 3.78
CA TYR A 153 11.39 -19.51 4.87
C TYR A 153 11.92 -18.73 6.06
N ILE A 154 11.02 -18.19 6.87
CA ILE A 154 11.33 -17.60 8.17
C ILE A 154 10.49 -18.29 9.25
N VAL A 155 11.12 -18.62 10.38
CA VAL A 155 10.43 -19.25 11.52
C VAL A 155 9.62 -18.19 12.26
N LEU A 156 8.30 -18.41 12.29
CA LEU A 156 7.32 -17.57 12.98
C LEU A 156 7.05 -18.06 14.40
N ASP A 157 7.03 -19.37 14.55
CA ASP A 157 6.87 -20.04 15.84
C ASP A 157 7.73 -21.31 15.87
N PRO A 158 8.78 -21.36 16.71
CA PRO A 158 9.63 -22.54 16.79
C PRO A 158 8.99 -23.70 17.57
N ALA A 159 7.99 -23.45 18.39
CA ALA A 159 7.44 -24.45 19.33
C ALA A 159 8.54 -25.25 20.05
N ASP A 160 8.43 -26.59 20.12
CA ASP A 160 9.41 -27.48 20.74
C ASP A 160 10.50 -27.98 19.75
N SER A 161 10.60 -27.37 18.59
CA SER A 161 11.58 -27.71 17.57
C SER A 161 12.93 -27.12 17.84
N GLY A 162 14.02 -27.49 17.95
CA GLY A 162 15.32 -26.82 18.21
C GLY A 162 15.63 -25.62 17.32
N LEU A 163 14.62 -25.07 16.60
CA LEU A 163 14.74 -23.88 15.76
C LEU A 163 14.67 -22.60 16.60
N MET A 164 15.23 -21.50 16.08
CA MET A 164 15.13 -20.20 16.74
C MET A 164 14.06 -19.33 16.08
N TYR A 165 13.37 -18.51 16.87
CA TYR A 165 12.46 -17.48 16.38
C TYR A 165 13.17 -16.53 15.41
N LYS A 166 12.54 -16.21 14.28
CA LYS A 166 13.13 -15.44 13.16
C LYS A 166 14.30 -16.12 12.43
N GLN A 167 14.59 -17.37 12.70
CA GLN A 167 15.60 -18.12 11.93
C GLN A 167 15.13 -18.24 10.48
N VAL A 168 16.06 -18.05 9.53
CA VAL A 168 15.76 -18.20 8.11
C VAL A 168 16.30 -19.54 7.62
N LEU A 169 15.42 -20.29 6.95
CA LEU A 169 15.67 -21.62 6.46
C LEU A 169 15.62 -21.63 4.91
N THR A 170 16.55 -22.35 4.29
CA THR A 170 16.44 -22.73 2.89
C THR A 170 15.37 -23.81 2.72
N GLU A 171 14.95 -24.08 1.49
CA GLU A 171 14.00 -25.16 1.20
C GLU A 171 14.49 -26.50 1.77
N ARG A 172 15.79 -26.81 1.61
CA ARG A 172 16.38 -28.03 2.13
C ARG A 172 16.35 -28.10 3.67
N GLU A 173 16.78 -27.04 4.36
CA GLU A 173 16.76 -26.97 5.81
C GLU A 173 15.32 -27.07 6.37
N TYR A 174 14.34 -26.51 5.64
CA TYR A 174 12.93 -26.64 6.00
C TYR A 174 12.44 -28.10 5.89
N GLN A 175 12.81 -28.81 4.82
CA GLN A 175 12.47 -30.23 4.67
C GLN A 175 13.12 -31.09 5.76
N GLU A 176 14.43 -30.89 6.01
CA GLU A 176 15.17 -31.56 7.09
C GLU A 176 14.55 -31.30 8.50
N ALA A 177 14.14 -30.06 8.74
CA ALA A 177 13.45 -29.69 9.99
C ALA A 177 12.05 -30.37 10.09
N ARG A 178 11.31 -30.43 8.98
CA ARG A 178 10.00 -31.09 8.94
C ARG A 178 10.09 -32.58 9.15
N GLU A 179 11.12 -33.25 8.60
CA GLU A 179 11.40 -34.66 8.84
C GLU A 179 11.78 -34.93 10.30
N SER A 180 12.55 -34.03 10.92
CA SER A 180 13.06 -34.21 12.29
C SER A 180 12.05 -33.88 13.37
N TYR A 181 11.25 -32.83 13.17
CA TYR A 181 10.35 -32.24 14.19
C TYR A 181 8.87 -32.33 13.84
N GLY A 182 8.51 -32.88 12.64
CA GLY A 182 7.13 -32.96 12.19
C GLY A 182 6.54 -31.59 11.84
N GLU A 183 5.23 -31.41 12.09
CA GLU A 183 4.49 -30.18 11.78
C GLU A 183 4.28 -29.25 13.00
N GLY A 184 5.01 -29.46 14.08
CA GLY A 184 4.82 -28.74 15.34
C GLY A 184 5.27 -27.27 15.31
N PHE A 185 6.13 -26.86 14.37
CA PHE A 185 6.62 -25.51 14.22
C PHE A 185 5.98 -24.77 13.03
N ARG A 186 5.99 -23.44 13.06
CA ARG A 186 5.37 -22.62 12.02
C ARG A 186 6.40 -21.75 11.31
N VAL A 187 6.41 -21.83 9.99
CA VAL A 187 7.24 -21.01 9.12
C VAL A 187 6.38 -20.28 8.08
N GLY A 188 6.93 -19.26 7.46
CA GLY A 188 6.26 -18.56 6.39
C GLY A 188 7.23 -17.95 5.40
N MET A 189 6.71 -17.40 4.32
CA MET A 189 7.45 -16.71 3.26
C MET A 189 6.75 -15.42 2.87
N GLY A 190 7.49 -14.51 2.24
CA GLY A 190 6.95 -13.28 1.67
C GLY A 190 6.58 -12.22 2.70
N ALA A 191 5.95 -11.16 2.21
CA ALA A 191 5.59 -10.00 3.04
C ALA A 191 4.55 -10.30 4.12
N GLU A 192 3.73 -11.33 3.93
CA GLU A 192 2.74 -11.78 4.92
C GLU A 192 3.40 -12.21 6.22
N SER A 193 4.46 -13.01 6.14
CA SER A 193 5.24 -13.46 7.29
C SER A 193 5.95 -12.31 7.98
N ILE A 194 6.51 -11.39 7.21
CA ILE A 194 7.14 -10.19 7.75
C ILE A 194 6.13 -9.28 8.44
N MET A 195 4.92 -9.15 7.90
CA MET A 195 3.83 -8.39 8.53
C MET A 195 3.45 -8.99 9.89
N GLU A 196 3.39 -10.32 10.01
CA GLU A 196 3.13 -10.99 11.28
C GLU A 196 4.22 -10.68 12.31
N LEU A 197 5.48 -10.75 11.92
CA LEU A 197 6.61 -10.40 12.80
C LEU A 197 6.57 -8.92 13.22
N LEU A 198 6.21 -8.01 12.32
CA LEU A 198 6.07 -6.59 12.62
C LEU A 198 4.91 -6.29 13.58
N LYS A 199 3.78 -7.00 13.45
CA LYS A 199 2.65 -6.90 14.37
C LYS A 199 2.97 -7.37 15.77
N ALA A 200 3.86 -8.35 15.91
CA ALA A 200 4.27 -8.91 17.19
C ALA A 200 5.27 -8.02 17.97
N ILE A 201 5.75 -6.93 17.38
CA ILE A 201 6.69 -6.02 18.03
C ILE A 201 5.98 -5.19 19.11
N ASP A 202 6.53 -5.22 20.32
CA ASP A 202 6.19 -4.32 21.42
C ASP A 202 7.24 -3.20 21.50
N LEU A 203 6.87 -2.02 20.99
CA LEU A 203 7.78 -0.87 20.91
C LEU A 203 8.24 -0.37 22.28
N GLU A 204 7.40 -0.45 23.33
CA GLU A 204 7.76 -0.01 24.67
C GLU A 204 8.80 -0.96 25.30
N LYS A 205 8.56 -2.26 25.17
CA LYS A 205 9.48 -3.29 25.64
C LYS A 205 10.81 -3.24 24.91
N ASP A 206 10.78 -3.19 23.58
CA ASP A 206 12.00 -3.12 22.74
C ASP A 206 12.81 -1.86 23.05
N SER A 207 12.16 -0.71 23.27
CA SER A 207 12.82 0.53 23.68
C SER A 207 13.54 0.39 25.01
N ALA A 208 12.87 -0.19 26.02
CA ALA A 208 13.46 -0.38 27.35
C ALA A 208 14.64 -1.35 27.31
N GLU A 209 14.52 -2.48 26.59
CA GLU A 209 15.59 -3.46 26.43
C GLU A 209 16.81 -2.88 25.72
N LEU A 210 16.61 -2.16 24.61
CA LEU A 210 17.71 -1.53 23.86
C LEU A 210 18.41 -0.43 24.66
N LYS A 211 17.69 0.33 25.49
CA LYS A 211 18.27 1.33 26.39
C LYS A 211 19.13 0.66 27.47
N ALA A 212 18.68 -0.46 28.03
CA ALA A 212 19.45 -1.23 29.02
C ALA A 212 20.72 -1.80 28.38
N GLU A 213 20.62 -2.43 27.20
CA GLU A 213 21.79 -2.95 26.49
C GLU A 213 22.82 -1.87 26.10
N LEU A 214 22.35 -0.64 25.85
CA LEU A 214 23.20 0.47 25.45
C LEU A 214 24.21 0.88 26.54
N VAL A 215 23.89 0.64 27.79
CA VAL A 215 24.77 0.98 28.96
C VAL A 215 26.08 0.25 28.87
N ASP A 216 26.07 -1.05 28.58
CA ASP A 216 27.23 -1.91 28.57
C ASP A 216 27.84 -2.11 27.16
N ALA A 217 27.17 -1.59 26.13
CA ALA A 217 27.61 -1.80 24.77
C ALA A 217 28.72 -0.85 24.35
N THR A 218 29.74 -1.40 23.65
CA THR A 218 30.90 -0.65 23.11
C THR A 218 31.10 -0.91 21.62
N GLY A 219 31.85 -0.04 20.94
CA GLY A 219 32.29 -0.23 19.57
C GLY A 219 31.12 -0.38 18.58
N GLN A 220 31.23 -1.35 17.69
CA GLN A 220 30.22 -1.60 16.61
C GLN A 220 28.85 -2.05 17.16
N LYS A 221 28.84 -2.81 18.28
CA LYS A 221 27.60 -3.23 18.93
C LYS A 221 26.81 -1.99 19.39
N ARG A 222 27.45 -1.03 20.04
CA ARG A 222 26.84 0.24 20.46
C ARG A 222 26.22 1.00 19.26
N ALA A 223 26.98 1.14 18.17
CA ALA A 223 26.51 1.82 16.98
C ALA A 223 25.27 1.15 16.35
N ARG A 224 25.21 -0.18 16.36
CA ARG A 224 24.04 -0.94 15.88
C ARG A 224 22.82 -0.73 16.78
N ILE A 225 22.99 -0.78 18.09
CA ILE A 225 21.91 -0.56 19.07
C ILE A 225 21.37 0.86 18.93
N ILE A 226 22.22 1.89 18.79
CA ILE A 226 21.78 3.26 18.60
C ILE A 226 20.88 3.40 17.36
N LYS A 227 21.32 2.87 16.20
CA LYS A 227 20.53 2.91 14.97
C LYS A 227 19.18 2.18 15.09
N ARG A 228 19.16 1.06 15.81
CA ARG A 228 17.93 0.31 16.05
C ARG A 228 17.00 1.07 16.99
N LEU A 229 17.53 1.61 18.08
CA LEU A 229 16.79 2.41 19.05
C LEU A 229 16.18 3.66 18.40
N GLU A 230 16.91 4.36 17.52
CA GLU A 230 16.39 5.50 16.77
C GLU A 230 15.12 5.16 15.97
N VAL A 231 15.11 4.00 15.32
CA VAL A 231 13.92 3.55 14.55
C VAL A 231 12.78 3.19 15.49
N VAL A 232 13.04 2.46 16.57
CA VAL A 232 12.01 2.07 17.55
C VAL A 232 11.36 3.31 18.18
N GLU A 233 12.18 4.29 18.64
CA GLU A 233 11.68 5.55 19.21
C GLU A 233 10.90 6.35 18.19
N SER A 234 11.34 6.41 16.92
CA SER A 234 10.61 7.12 15.87
C SER A 234 9.20 6.54 15.65
N PHE A 235 9.04 5.21 15.71
CA PHE A 235 7.71 4.58 15.66
C PHE A 235 6.89 4.87 16.91
N ARG A 236 7.50 4.75 18.09
CA ARG A 236 6.85 4.98 19.38
C ARG A 236 6.32 6.41 19.51
N GLU A 237 7.14 7.42 19.20
CA GLU A 237 6.78 8.84 19.33
C GLU A 237 5.79 9.30 18.26
N SER A 238 5.89 8.79 17.04
CA SER A 238 4.99 9.17 15.94
C SER A 238 3.61 8.53 16.02
N GLY A 239 3.46 7.45 16.78
CA GLY A 239 2.25 6.63 16.82
C GLY A 239 2.00 5.82 15.55
N ASN A 240 2.99 5.73 14.64
CA ASN A 240 2.92 4.84 13.49
C ASN A 240 3.13 3.39 13.93
N ARG A 241 2.44 2.46 13.27
CA ARG A 241 2.61 1.04 13.53
C ARG A 241 3.62 0.42 12.55
N PRO A 242 4.55 -0.44 13.03
CA PRO A 242 5.55 -1.06 12.16
C PRO A 242 4.97 -1.87 11.01
N GLU A 243 3.82 -2.54 11.20
CA GLU A 243 3.15 -3.31 10.16
C GLU A 243 2.64 -2.47 9.00
N TRP A 244 2.50 -1.14 9.14
CA TRP A 244 2.12 -0.25 8.03
C TRP A 244 3.21 -0.11 6.96
N MET A 245 4.41 -0.61 7.21
CA MET A 245 5.45 -0.75 6.18
C MET A 245 5.14 -1.86 5.17
N ILE A 246 4.17 -2.73 5.49
CA ILE A 246 3.62 -3.75 4.59
C ILE A 246 2.24 -3.29 4.12
N MET A 247 2.05 -3.23 2.82
CA MET A 247 0.82 -2.74 2.21
C MET A 247 -0.13 -3.87 1.89
N THR A 248 -1.38 -3.74 2.30
CA THR A 248 -2.51 -4.60 1.90
C THR A 248 -3.44 -3.87 0.94
N VAL A 249 -3.33 -2.55 0.88
CA VAL A 249 -4.12 -1.66 0.02
C VAL A 249 -3.17 -0.65 -0.61
N ILE A 250 -3.30 -0.43 -1.92
CA ILE A 250 -2.52 0.57 -2.64
C ILE A 250 -3.41 1.77 -2.95
N PRO A 251 -3.01 3.00 -2.60
CA PRO A 251 -3.72 4.20 -3.00
C PRO A 251 -3.54 4.47 -4.49
N VAL A 252 -4.62 4.83 -5.17
CA VAL A 252 -4.60 5.24 -6.58
C VAL A 252 -4.80 6.75 -6.63
N ILE A 253 -3.79 7.46 -7.10
CA ILE A 253 -3.83 8.92 -7.18
C ILE A 253 -4.85 9.40 -8.22
N PRO A 254 -5.36 10.65 -8.09
CA PRO A 254 -6.35 11.20 -9.00
C PRO A 254 -5.93 11.14 -10.47
N PRO A 255 -6.87 10.92 -11.42
CA PRO A 255 -6.56 10.78 -12.85
C PRO A 255 -5.86 11.98 -13.46
N ASP A 256 -6.19 13.19 -13.04
CA ASP A 256 -5.60 14.42 -13.58
C ASP A 256 -4.13 14.61 -13.18
N LEU A 257 -3.64 13.89 -12.16
CA LEU A 257 -2.23 13.83 -11.79
C LEU A 257 -1.42 12.79 -12.59
N ARG A 258 -2.11 11.93 -13.36
CA ARG A 258 -1.55 10.91 -14.25
C ARG A 258 -2.27 10.90 -15.59
N PRO A 259 -2.26 12.03 -16.32
CA PRO A 259 -3.13 12.24 -17.46
C PRO A 259 -2.84 11.29 -18.62
N MET A 260 -3.86 11.07 -19.44
CA MET A 260 -3.79 10.40 -20.73
C MET A 260 -4.34 11.36 -21.77
N VAL A 261 -3.49 11.80 -22.70
CA VAL A 261 -3.84 12.80 -23.69
C VAL A 261 -3.78 12.23 -25.11
N GLN A 262 -4.72 12.61 -25.93
CA GLN A 262 -4.74 12.22 -27.33
C GLN A 262 -3.82 13.16 -28.15
N LEU A 263 -2.90 12.57 -28.89
CA LEU A 263 -2.02 13.27 -29.81
C LEU A 263 -2.64 13.35 -31.22
N ASP A 264 -2.08 14.21 -32.04
CA ASP A 264 -2.41 14.26 -33.44
C ASP A 264 -2.18 12.89 -34.11
N GLY A 265 -3.12 12.47 -34.97
CA GLY A 265 -3.10 11.14 -35.59
C GLY A 265 -3.73 10.02 -34.74
N GLY A 266 -4.46 10.33 -33.66
CA GLY A 266 -5.26 9.38 -32.91
C GLY A 266 -4.46 8.51 -31.91
N ARG A 267 -3.17 8.77 -31.75
CA ARG A 267 -2.33 8.10 -30.72
C ARG A 267 -2.55 8.75 -29.36
N PHE A 268 -2.33 7.99 -28.28
CA PHE A 268 -2.41 8.48 -26.92
C PHE A 268 -1.02 8.52 -26.27
N ALA A 269 -0.72 9.63 -25.61
CA ALA A 269 0.37 9.71 -24.64
C ALA A 269 -0.21 9.55 -23.24
N THR A 270 0.44 8.74 -22.41
CA THR A 270 0.01 8.48 -21.05
C THR A 270 1.17 8.61 -20.09
N SER A 271 0.88 8.95 -18.84
CA SER A 271 1.87 8.90 -17.76
C SER A 271 2.30 7.46 -17.50
N ASP A 272 3.58 7.24 -17.20
CA ASP A 272 4.14 5.92 -16.82
C ASP A 272 3.45 5.33 -15.59
N LEU A 273 2.93 6.17 -14.70
CA LEU A 273 2.14 5.74 -13.53
C LEU A 273 0.93 4.88 -13.91
N ASN A 274 0.29 5.15 -15.05
CA ASN A 274 -0.84 4.35 -15.51
C ASN A 274 -0.39 2.93 -15.89
N ASP A 275 0.78 2.77 -16.50
CA ASP A 275 1.32 1.45 -16.83
C ASP A 275 1.72 0.67 -15.57
N LEU A 276 2.32 1.34 -14.59
CA LEU A 276 2.64 0.73 -13.29
C LEU A 276 1.38 0.24 -12.57
N TYR A 277 0.33 1.06 -12.47
CA TYR A 277 -0.96 0.61 -11.92
C TYR A 277 -1.58 -0.55 -12.71
N ARG A 278 -1.50 -0.53 -14.04
CA ARG A 278 -2.00 -1.63 -14.89
C ARG A 278 -1.28 -2.94 -14.59
N ARG A 279 0.04 -2.91 -14.40
CA ARG A 279 0.83 -4.10 -14.04
C ARG A 279 0.40 -4.65 -12.69
N ILE A 280 0.23 -3.79 -11.69
CA ILE A 280 -0.24 -4.17 -10.36
C ILE A 280 -1.62 -4.83 -10.44
N ILE A 281 -2.60 -4.19 -11.10
CA ILE A 281 -3.97 -4.71 -11.22
C ILE A 281 -3.99 -6.06 -11.94
N ASN A 282 -3.23 -6.20 -13.04
CA ASN A 282 -3.16 -7.45 -13.80
C ASN A 282 -2.61 -8.61 -12.95
N ARG A 283 -1.50 -8.38 -12.22
CA ARG A 283 -0.91 -9.38 -11.31
C ARG A 283 -1.84 -9.71 -10.16
N ASN A 284 -2.44 -8.69 -9.56
CA ASN A 284 -3.38 -8.84 -8.46
C ASN A 284 -4.61 -9.66 -8.87
N ASN A 285 -5.22 -9.35 -10.01
CA ASN A 285 -6.39 -10.08 -10.52
C ASN A 285 -6.04 -11.53 -10.88
N ARG A 286 -4.85 -11.75 -11.44
CA ARG A 286 -4.36 -13.10 -11.71
C ARG A 286 -4.15 -13.88 -10.43
N LEU A 287 -3.55 -13.28 -9.40
CA LEU A 287 -3.37 -13.90 -8.10
C LEU A 287 -4.72 -14.23 -7.44
N LYS A 288 -5.68 -13.29 -7.41
CA LYS A 288 -7.05 -13.52 -6.92
C LYS A 288 -7.65 -14.77 -7.56
N ARG A 289 -7.58 -14.87 -8.89
CA ARG A 289 -8.11 -16.01 -9.64
C ARG A 289 -7.40 -17.33 -9.32
N LEU A 290 -6.07 -17.31 -9.15
CA LEU A 290 -5.31 -18.52 -8.78
C LEU A 290 -5.68 -19.02 -7.40
N LEU A 291 -5.88 -18.10 -6.44
CA LEU A 291 -6.33 -18.43 -5.09
C LEU A 291 -7.76 -19.02 -5.09
N GLU A 292 -8.68 -18.43 -5.86
CA GLU A 292 -10.05 -18.92 -6.00
C GLU A 292 -10.12 -20.33 -6.63
N LEU A 293 -9.22 -20.63 -7.54
CA LEU A 293 -9.13 -21.93 -8.23
C LEU A 293 -8.38 -22.99 -7.42
N GLY A 294 -7.81 -22.64 -6.26
CA GLY A 294 -6.99 -23.58 -5.46
C GLY A 294 -5.73 -24.04 -6.21
N ALA A 295 -5.07 -23.14 -6.93
CA ALA A 295 -3.86 -23.46 -7.71
C ALA A 295 -2.74 -23.99 -6.80
N PRO A 296 -1.82 -24.84 -7.32
CA PRO A 296 -0.67 -25.35 -6.59
C PRO A 296 0.16 -24.23 -5.95
N ASP A 297 0.66 -24.43 -4.74
CA ASP A 297 1.35 -23.46 -3.93
C ASP A 297 2.56 -22.83 -4.65
N ILE A 298 3.30 -23.61 -5.43
CA ILE A 298 4.44 -23.10 -6.20
C ILE A 298 4.04 -22.01 -7.22
N ILE A 299 2.86 -22.15 -7.83
CA ILE A 299 2.32 -21.18 -8.79
C ILE A 299 1.86 -19.93 -8.05
N VAL A 300 1.17 -20.11 -6.93
CA VAL A 300 0.69 -19.01 -6.06
C VAL A 300 1.89 -18.21 -5.52
N ARG A 301 2.92 -18.86 -4.99
CA ARG A 301 4.16 -18.21 -4.53
C ARG A 301 4.82 -17.38 -5.61
N ASN A 302 4.94 -17.93 -6.82
CA ASN A 302 5.53 -17.21 -7.94
C ASN A 302 4.71 -15.97 -8.33
N GLU A 303 3.37 -16.05 -8.35
CA GLU A 303 2.52 -14.90 -8.65
C GLU A 303 2.55 -13.85 -7.52
N LYS A 304 2.63 -14.27 -6.24
CA LYS A 304 2.86 -13.36 -5.10
C LYS A 304 4.20 -12.62 -5.25
N ARG A 305 5.27 -13.33 -5.65
CA ARG A 305 6.57 -12.71 -5.93
C ARG A 305 6.49 -11.69 -7.07
N MET A 306 5.80 -12.03 -8.16
CA MET A 306 5.61 -11.11 -9.30
C MET A 306 4.74 -9.90 -8.95
N LEU A 307 3.78 -10.05 -8.02
CA LEU A 307 3.01 -8.93 -7.48
C LEU A 307 3.90 -8.00 -6.66
N GLN A 308 4.78 -8.56 -5.79
CA GLN A 308 5.77 -7.79 -5.06
C GLN A 308 6.66 -6.98 -6.01
N GLU A 309 7.19 -7.61 -7.06
CA GLU A 309 8.02 -6.95 -8.08
C GLU A 309 7.27 -5.85 -8.85
N ALA A 310 5.98 -6.06 -9.14
CA ALA A 310 5.14 -5.06 -9.81
C ALA A 310 4.89 -3.81 -8.94
N VAL A 311 4.86 -3.98 -7.62
CA VAL A 311 4.71 -2.86 -6.68
C VAL A 311 6.05 -2.16 -6.42
N ASP A 312 7.17 -2.88 -6.48
CA ASP A 312 8.51 -2.33 -6.31
C ASP A 312 8.97 -1.44 -7.49
N ALA A 313 8.37 -1.61 -8.66
CA ALA A 313 8.65 -0.81 -9.85
C ALA A 313 8.03 0.58 -9.74
#